data_0d3edd55eff631e53367fbc06534ea8e
#
_entry.id   0d3edd55eff631e53367fbc06534ea8e
#
_cell.length_a   1.000
_cell.length_b   1.000
_cell.length_c   1.000
_cell.angle_alpha   90.00
_cell.angle_beta   90.00
_cell.angle_gamma   90.00
#
_symmetry.space_group_name_H-M   'P 1'
#
loop_
_entity.id
_entity.type
_entity.pdbx_description
1 polymer ?
#
loop_
_entity_poly.entity_id
_entity_poly.type
_entity_poly.pdbx_seq_one_letter_code
_entity_poly.pdbx_strand_id
1 'polypeptide(L)'
;MKVRMAQEKDIERIHSLLAQVAMVHHKGRPDLFKPGKSKYTDEELKDLLQDSNRPILAAVDDNDCMQGYAFCIFQQYKDHNIMTDIKTLYIDDLCVDETMRGKHIGKLLYNAALDYAREHGCYNLTLNVWSCNESAMKFYLARGLKPQKVGMEVIL
;
A
#
# COMPACT_ATOMS: atom_id res chain seq x y z
N MET A 1 -2.15 18.59 6.60
CA MET A 1 -1.98 17.17 6.17
C MET A 1 -0.68 16.63 6.74
N LYS A 2 -0.71 15.54 7.49
CA LYS A 2 0.44 14.87 8.11
C LYS A 2 0.31 13.35 7.95
N VAL A 3 1.42 12.61 8.13
CA VAL A 3 1.41 11.14 8.17
C VAL A 3 1.69 10.68 9.61
N ARG A 4 0.94 9.69 10.06
CA ARG A 4 1.13 8.98 11.33
C ARG A 4 0.83 7.49 11.13
N MET A 5 1.13 6.69 12.15
CA MET A 5 0.63 5.31 12.18
C MET A 5 -0.90 5.30 12.27
N ALA A 6 -1.52 4.37 11.58
CA ALA A 6 -2.96 4.14 11.68
C ALA A 6 -3.34 3.65 13.09
N GLN A 7 -4.58 3.92 13.50
CA GLN A 7 -5.13 3.63 14.82
C GLN A 7 -6.51 2.98 14.68
N GLU A 8 -7.02 2.38 15.75
CA GLU A 8 -8.33 1.71 15.72
C GLU A 8 -9.48 2.64 15.28
N LYS A 9 -9.42 3.93 15.63
CA LYS A 9 -10.40 4.92 15.16
C LYS A 9 -10.43 5.11 13.64
N ASP A 10 -9.40 4.66 12.93
CA ASP A 10 -9.30 4.78 11.47
C ASP A 10 -9.98 3.60 10.74
N ILE A 11 -10.41 2.54 11.44
CA ILE A 11 -10.92 1.29 10.85
C ILE A 11 -12.07 1.54 9.87
N GLU A 12 -13.05 2.33 10.25
CA GLU A 12 -14.19 2.65 9.36
C GLU A 12 -13.71 3.33 8.07
N ARG A 13 -12.75 4.25 8.21
CA ARG A 13 -12.19 4.96 7.07
C ARG A 13 -11.31 4.05 6.20
N ILE A 14 -10.57 3.13 6.81
CA ILE A 14 -9.80 2.10 6.10
C ILE A 14 -10.74 1.25 5.24
N HIS A 15 -11.86 0.77 5.77
CA HIS A 15 -12.84 0.01 4.99
C HIS A 15 -13.36 0.78 3.77
N SER A 16 -13.69 2.06 3.95
CA SER A 16 -14.14 2.92 2.87
C SER A 16 -13.10 3.02 1.74
N LEU A 17 -11.83 3.21 2.10
CA LEU A 17 -10.72 3.31 1.15
C LEU A 17 -10.40 1.96 0.47
N LEU A 18 -10.46 0.85 1.23
CA LEU A 18 -10.29 -0.50 0.68
C LEU A 18 -11.37 -0.83 -0.36
N ALA A 19 -12.62 -0.41 -0.13
CA ALA A 19 -13.69 -0.57 -1.10
C ALA A 19 -13.42 0.23 -2.40
N GLN A 20 -12.87 1.45 -2.29
CA GLN A 20 -12.49 2.25 -3.46
C GLN A 20 -11.39 1.58 -4.29
N VAL A 21 -10.33 1.06 -3.65
CA VAL A 21 -9.24 0.39 -4.38
C VAL A 21 -9.69 -0.94 -4.98
N ALA A 22 -10.56 -1.68 -4.28
CA ALA A 22 -11.15 -2.91 -4.82
C ALA A 22 -11.95 -2.64 -6.12
N MET A 23 -12.65 -1.51 -6.21
CA MET A 23 -13.34 -1.11 -7.43
C MET A 23 -12.39 -0.74 -8.56
N VAL A 24 -11.24 -0.13 -8.27
CA VAL A 24 -10.20 0.14 -9.28
C VAL A 24 -9.69 -1.17 -9.88
N HIS A 25 -9.39 -2.16 -9.05
CA HIS A 25 -8.95 -3.48 -9.50
C HIS A 25 -10.04 -4.21 -10.28
N HIS A 26 -11.29 -4.19 -9.79
CA HIS A 26 -12.42 -4.81 -10.51
C HIS A 26 -12.64 -4.20 -11.89
N LYS A 27 -12.59 -2.88 -12.02
CA LYS A 27 -12.72 -2.20 -13.32
C LYS A 27 -11.59 -2.56 -14.29
N GLY A 28 -10.38 -2.76 -13.79
CA GLY A 28 -9.21 -3.14 -14.60
C GLY A 28 -9.21 -4.61 -15.01
N ARG A 29 -9.57 -5.50 -14.09
CA ARG A 29 -9.57 -6.96 -14.27
C ARG A 29 -10.81 -7.59 -13.60
N PRO A 30 -12.00 -7.43 -14.20
CA PRO A 30 -13.25 -7.97 -13.63
C PRO A 30 -13.28 -9.51 -13.60
N ASP A 31 -12.43 -10.16 -14.39
CA ASP A 31 -12.21 -11.60 -14.40
C ASP A 31 -11.47 -12.09 -13.14
N LEU A 32 -10.63 -11.25 -12.52
CA LEU A 32 -9.83 -11.59 -11.34
C LEU A 32 -10.42 -11.04 -10.04
N PHE A 33 -11.03 -9.86 -10.08
CA PHE A 33 -11.47 -9.14 -8.88
C PHE A 33 -12.99 -9.01 -8.81
N LYS A 34 -13.54 -9.35 -7.65
CA LYS A 34 -14.96 -9.08 -7.36
C LYS A 34 -15.22 -7.58 -7.19
N PRO A 35 -16.45 -7.08 -7.45
CA PRO A 35 -16.79 -5.69 -7.17
C PRO A 35 -16.66 -5.36 -5.67
N GLY A 36 -16.30 -4.12 -5.40
CA GLY A 36 -15.75 -3.59 -4.17
C GLY A 36 -16.43 -3.94 -2.87
N LYS A 37 -15.70 -4.71 -2.05
CA LYS A 37 -15.91 -4.84 -0.61
C LYS A 37 -14.57 -4.60 0.09
N SER A 38 -14.61 -4.37 1.40
CA SER A 38 -13.38 -4.36 2.20
C SER A 38 -12.70 -5.72 2.15
N LYS A 39 -11.38 -5.70 2.04
CA LYS A 39 -10.51 -6.90 2.05
C LYS A 39 -10.47 -7.59 3.42
N TYR A 40 -10.76 -6.86 4.48
CA TYR A 40 -10.59 -7.30 5.88
C TYR A 40 -11.88 -7.12 6.69
N THR A 41 -12.01 -7.89 7.76
CA THR A 41 -12.97 -7.65 8.86
C THR A 41 -12.39 -6.63 9.85
N ASP A 42 -13.22 -6.15 10.80
CA ASP A 42 -12.78 -5.26 11.87
C ASP A 42 -11.73 -5.92 12.76
N GLU A 43 -11.95 -7.20 13.11
CA GLU A 43 -11.02 -7.99 13.93
C GLU A 43 -9.66 -8.15 13.22
N GLU A 44 -9.66 -8.49 11.95
CA GLU A 44 -8.43 -8.60 11.15
C GLU A 44 -7.69 -7.27 11.08
N LEU A 45 -8.40 -6.15 10.96
CA LEU A 45 -7.76 -4.83 10.98
C LEU A 45 -7.18 -4.47 12.35
N LYS A 46 -7.87 -4.81 13.46
CA LYS A 46 -7.34 -4.63 14.81
C LYS A 46 -6.04 -5.42 15.01
N ASP A 47 -6.02 -6.67 14.58
CA ASP A 47 -4.82 -7.51 14.65
C ASP A 47 -3.68 -6.93 13.80
N LEU A 48 -3.97 -6.46 12.58
CA LEU A 48 -2.99 -5.81 11.71
C LEU A 48 -2.41 -4.53 12.33
N LEU A 49 -3.24 -3.73 12.99
CA LEU A 49 -2.79 -2.50 13.67
C LEU A 49 -1.83 -2.76 14.84
N GLN A 50 -1.83 -3.97 15.41
CA GLN A 50 -0.91 -4.40 16.47
C GLN A 50 0.33 -5.11 15.93
N ASP A 51 0.36 -5.47 14.64
CA ASP A 51 1.47 -6.20 14.02
C ASP A 51 2.59 -5.24 13.60
N SER A 52 3.68 -5.21 14.36
CA SER A 52 4.85 -4.37 14.06
C SER A 52 5.55 -4.74 12.75
N ASN A 53 5.32 -5.96 12.22
CA ASN A 53 5.86 -6.39 10.93
C ASN A 53 5.03 -5.87 9.74
N ARG A 54 3.83 -5.35 10.01
CA ARG A 54 2.87 -4.89 9.00
C ARG A 54 2.38 -3.46 9.28
N PRO A 55 3.30 -2.46 9.29
CA PRO A 55 2.95 -1.09 9.62
C PRO A 55 1.96 -0.51 8.60
N ILE A 56 0.98 0.24 9.11
CA ILE A 56 0.01 0.97 8.30
C ILE A 56 0.21 2.46 8.53
N LEU A 57 0.60 3.18 7.48
CA LEU A 57 0.74 4.63 7.50
C LEU A 57 -0.57 5.30 7.08
N ALA A 58 -0.99 6.31 7.81
CA ALA A 58 -2.20 7.09 7.59
C ALA A 58 -1.86 8.54 7.23
N ALA A 59 -2.31 9.02 6.09
CA ALA A 59 -2.31 10.45 5.79
C ALA A 59 -3.60 11.05 6.32
N VAL A 60 -3.48 11.99 7.27
CA VAL A 60 -4.62 12.60 7.95
C VAL A 60 -4.63 14.12 7.76
N ASP A 61 -5.83 14.69 7.68
CA ASP A 61 -6.04 16.12 7.61
C ASP A 61 -5.90 16.82 8.98
N ASP A 62 -6.21 18.09 9.06
CA ASP A 62 -6.06 18.88 10.28
C ASP A 62 -7.08 18.52 11.37
N ASN A 63 -8.16 17.81 10.99
CA ASN A 63 -9.14 17.23 11.92
C ASN A 63 -8.79 15.78 12.29
N ASP A 64 -7.60 15.31 11.94
CA ASP A 64 -7.11 13.94 12.14
C ASP A 64 -7.96 12.87 11.41
N CYS A 65 -8.65 13.26 10.34
CA CYS A 65 -9.44 12.38 9.50
C CYS A 65 -8.57 11.77 8.39
N MET A 66 -8.59 10.45 8.24
CA MET A 66 -7.76 9.75 7.25
C MET A 66 -8.23 10.04 5.82
N GLN A 67 -7.31 10.46 4.98
CA GLN A 67 -7.51 10.76 3.55
C GLN A 67 -6.80 9.78 2.62
N GLY A 68 -5.98 8.90 3.18
CA GLY A 68 -5.28 7.85 2.48
C GLY A 68 -4.42 7.03 3.42
N TYR A 69 -3.95 5.87 2.92
CA TYR A 69 -3.10 4.96 3.68
C TYR A 69 -2.01 4.34 2.81
N ALA A 70 -1.00 3.78 3.47
CA ALA A 70 -0.08 2.81 2.90
C ALA A 70 0.03 1.60 3.84
N PHE A 71 -0.43 0.44 3.40
CA PHE A 71 -0.19 -0.84 4.05
C PHE A 71 1.19 -1.34 3.65
N CYS A 72 2.03 -1.60 4.63
CA CYS A 72 3.40 -2.04 4.40
C CYS A 72 3.65 -3.38 5.10
N ILE A 73 4.65 -4.11 4.63
CA ILE A 73 5.08 -5.38 5.19
C ILE A 73 6.60 -5.42 5.17
N PHE A 74 7.24 -5.69 6.31
CA PHE A 74 8.66 -6.03 6.32
C PHE A 74 8.86 -7.46 5.80
N GLN A 75 9.76 -7.59 4.83
CA GLN A 75 10.15 -8.88 4.25
C GLN A 75 11.65 -9.09 4.40
N GLN A 76 12.06 -10.26 4.86
CA GLN A 76 13.46 -10.63 5.01
C GLN A 76 13.60 -12.15 4.95
N TYR A 77 14.53 -12.64 4.13
CA TYR A 77 14.86 -14.06 4.00
C TYR A 77 16.10 -14.35 4.83
N LYS A 78 15.90 -14.72 6.12
CA LYS A 78 17.00 -15.15 6.99
C LYS A 78 17.32 -16.62 6.74
N ASP A 79 18.60 -16.96 6.69
CA ASP A 79 19.10 -18.34 6.53
C ASP A 79 18.49 -19.06 5.30
N HIS A 80 18.22 -18.32 4.22
CA HIS A 80 17.64 -18.87 3.00
C HIS A 80 18.74 -19.37 2.06
N ASN A 81 18.50 -20.52 1.38
CA ASN A 81 19.53 -21.17 0.55
C ASN A 81 20.03 -20.33 -0.63
N ILE A 82 19.19 -19.46 -1.20
CA ILE A 82 19.52 -18.67 -2.41
C ILE A 82 19.27 -17.17 -2.27
N MET A 83 18.49 -16.75 -1.28
CA MET A 83 18.18 -15.33 -1.07
C MET A 83 19.10 -14.75 0.01
N THR A 84 19.59 -13.53 -0.20
CA THR A 84 20.31 -12.79 0.83
C THR A 84 19.36 -12.31 1.92
N ASP A 85 19.89 -11.94 3.07
CA ASP A 85 19.12 -11.52 4.25
C ASP A 85 18.77 -10.03 4.25
N ILE A 86 18.78 -9.39 3.10
CA ILE A 86 18.36 -7.99 2.99
C ILE A 86 16.93 -7.80 3.51
N LYS A 87 16.71 -6.70 4.21
CA LYS A 87 15.39 -6.29 4.67
C LYS A 87 14.73 -5.39 3.65
N THR A 88 13.50 -5.71 3.28
CA THR A 88 12.68 -4.96 2.33
C THR A 88 11.45 -4.41 3.03
N LEU A 89 11.07 -3.17 2.75
CA LEU A 89 9.71 -2.70 3.02
C LEU A 89 8.88 -2.87 1.75
N TYR A 90 7.88 -3.74 1.82
CA TYR A 90 6.94 -3.97 0.72
C TYR A 90 5.67 -3.14 0.96
N ILE A 91 5.29 -2.29 0.00
CA ILE A 91 3.97 -1.65 0.01
C ILE A 91 2.97 -2.62 -0.62
N ASP A 92 2.12 -3.19 0.24
CA ASP A 92 1.06 -4.12 -0.17
C ASP A 92 -0.10 -3.37 -0.84
N ASP A 93 -0.44 -2.19 -0.31
CA ASP A 93 -1.48 -1.33 -0.85
C ASP A 93 -1.22 0.15 -0.51
N LEU A 94 -1.49 1.05 -1.44
CA LEU A 94 -1.47 2.49 -1.24
C LEU A 94 -2.72 3.09 -1.89
N CYS A 95 -3.55 3.70 -1.07
CA CYS A 95 -4.81 4.31 -1.50
C CYS A 95 -4.92 5.75 -1.02
N VAL A 96 -5.43 6.60 -1.89
CA VAL A 96 -5.86 7.97 -1.56
C VAL A 96 -7.32 8.10 -1.93
N ASP A 97 -8.11 8.70 -1.04
CA ASP A 97 -9.52 8.99 -1.28
C ASP A 97 -9.71 9.64 -2.65
N GLU A 98 -10.66 9.16 -3.43
CA GLU A 98 -10.90 9.62 -4.80
C GLU A 98 -11.19 11.13 -4.87
N THR A 99 -11.85 11.68 -3.85
CA THR A 99 -12.16 13.12 -3.77
C THR A 99 -10.94 13.97 -3.40
N MET A 100 -9.87 13.35 -2.93
CA MET A 100 -8.63 13.99 -2.48
C MET A 100 -7.45 13.76 -3.44
N ARG A 101 -7.68 13.09 -4.56
CA ARG A 101 -6.64 12.89 -5.60
C ARG A 101 -6.18 14.22 -6.18
N GLY A 102 -4.96 14.27 -6.71
CA GLY A 102 -4.35 15.50 -7.23
C GLY A 102 -3.77 16.44 -6.17
N LYS A 103 -4.00 16.19 -4.88
CA LYS A 103 -3.50 17.01 -3.76
C LYS A 103 -2.17 16.51 -3.16
N HIS A 104 -1.42 15.72 -3.91
CA HIS A 104 -0.10 15.18 -3.54
C HIS A 104 -0.07 14.23 -2.32
N ILE A 105 -1.22 13.75 -1.84
CA ILE A 105 -1.31 12.85 -0.67
C ILE A 105 -0.60 11.51 -0.93
N GLY A 106 -0.74 10.94 -2.13
CA GLY A 106 -0.01 9.73 -2.51
C GLY A 106 1.52 9.93 -2.46
N LYS A 107 2.02 11.10 -2.87
CA LYS A 107 3.45 11.44 -2.75
C LYS A 107 3.87 11.56 -1.29
N LEU A 108 3.03 12.15 -0.45
CA LEU A 108 3.29 12.27 0.99
C LEU A 108 3.40 10.89 1.66
N LEU A 109 2.44 9.99 1.39
CA LEU A 109 2.45 8.60 1.89
C LEU A 109 3.66 7.82 1.40
N TYR A 110 3.97 7.91 0.10
CA TYR A 110 5.12 7.23 -0.48
C TYR A 110 6.44 7.71 0.15
N ASN A 111 6.62 9.01 0.31
CA ASN A 111 7.82 9.56 0.98
C ASN A 111 7.91 9.11 2.43
N ALA A 112 6.81 9.11 3.17
CA ALA A 112 6.78 8.61 4.55
C ALA A 112 7.14 7.12 4.62
N ALA A 113 6.69 6.31 3.67
CA ALA A 113 7.08 4.90 3.58
C ALA A 113 8.58 4.72 3.27
N LEU A 114 9.16 5.58 2.40
CA LEU A 114 10.61 5.58 2.14
C LEU A 114 11.41 5.92 3.40
N ASP A 115 11.00 6.97 4.13
CA ASP A 115 11.68 7.39 5.35
C ASP A 115 11.55 6.32 6.43
N TYR A 116 10.38 5.73 6.58
CA TYR A 116 10.14 4.60 7.48
C TYR A 116 11.02 3.39 7.15
N ALA A 117 11.17 3.07 5.85
CA ALA A 117 12.06 2.00 5.40
C ALA A 117 13.54 2.27 5.77
N ARG A 118 14.01 3.50 5.58
CA ARG A 118 15.39 3.93 5.93
C ARG A 118 15.64 3.84 7.44
N GLU A 119 14.72 4.35 8.24
CA GLU A 119 14.81 4.33 9.71
C GLU A 119 14.85 2.90 10.27
N HIS A 120 14.25 1.93 9.56
CA HIS A 120 14.24 0.52 9.95
C HIS A 120 15.30 -0.33 9.25
N GLY A 121 16.30 0.29 8.60
CA GLY A 121 17.45 -0.40 8.01
C GLY A 121 17.10 -1.25 6.79
N CYS A 122 16.04 -0.90 6.05
CA CYS A 122 15.71 -1.60 4.81
C CYS A 122 16.70 -1.27 3.69
N TYR A 123 17.06 -2.29 2.93
CA TYR A 123 17.88 -2.15 1.72
C TYR A 123 17.10 -1.50 0.58
N ASN A 124 15.83 -1.85 0.45
CA ASN A 124 14.95 -1.35 -0.60
C ASN A 124 13.49 -1.22 -0.14
N LEU A 125 12.71 -0.53 -0.95
CA LEU A 125 11.26 -0.52 -0.90
C LEU A 125 10.74 -1.10 -2.22
N THR A 126 9.79 -2.03 -2.15
CA THR A 126 9.18 -2.69 -3.31
C THR A 126 7.67 -2.61 -3.27
N LEU A 127 7.05 -2.82 -4.41
CA LEU A 127 5.59 -2.95 -4.56
C LEU A 127 5.27 -3.67 -5.88
N ASN A 128 4.03 -4.09 -6.04
CA ASN A 128 3.51 -4.61 -7.29
C ASN A 128 2.45 -3.65 -7.87
N VAL A 129 2.46 -3.49 -9.19
CA VAL A 129 1.45 -2.70 -9.90
C VAL A 129 0.82 -3.58 -10.98
N TRP A 130 -0.50 -3.63 -11.01
CA TRP A 130 -1.23 -4.26 -12.12
C TRP A 130 -1.02 -3.47 -13.40
N SER A 131 -0.68 -4.13 -14.50
CA SER A 131 -0.42 -3.47 -15.79
C SER A 131 -1.60 -2.67 -16.31
N CYS A 132 -2.83 -3.06 -15.96
CA CYS A 132 -4.05 -2.32 -16.28
C CYS A 132 -4.23 -1.02 -15.45
N ASN A 133 -3.46 -0.82 -14.38
CA ASN A 133 -3.49 0.40 -13.57
C ASN A 133 -2.39 1.37 -14.04
N GLU A 134 -2.60 1.96 -15.22
CA GLU A 134 -1.63 2.89 -15.82
C GLU A 134 -1.35 4.12 -14.94
N SER A 135 -2.34 4.59 -14.20
CA SER A 135 -2.19 5.74 -13.31
C SER A 135 -1.20 5.46 -12.18
N ALA A 136 -1.31 4.29 -11.53
CA ALA A 136 -0.37 3.86 -10.51
C ALA A 136 1.03 3.62 -11.11
N MET A 137 1.11 3.00 -12.28
CA MET A 137 2.38 2.78 -12.97
C MET A 137 3.11 4.11 -13.22
N LYS A 138 2.43 5.09 -13.83
CA LYS A 138 2.98 6.43 -14.07
C LYS A 138 3.42 7.12 -12.78
N PHE A 139 2.60 6.97 -11.72
CA PHE A 139 2.90 7.54 -10.41
C PHE A 139 4.23 7.01 -9.84
N TYR A 140 4.46 5.70 -9.86
CA TYR A 140 5.66 5.09 -9.30
C TYR A 140 6.89 5.32 -10.17
N LEU A 141 6.79 5.21 -11.50
CA LEU A 141 7.89 5.51 -12.43
C LEU A 141 8.39 6.96 -12.27
N ALA A 142 7.47 7.92 -12.11
CA ALA A 142 7.81 9.33 -11.87
C ALA A 142 8.53 9.57 -10.52
N ARG A 143 8.57 8.58 -9.62
CA ARG A 143 9.29 8.59 -8.33
C ARG A 143 10.59 7.81 -8.36
N GLY A 144 11.00 7.36 -9.54
CA GLY A 144 12.27 6.68 -9.75
C GLY A 144 12.23 5.17 -9.47
N LEU A 145 11.06 4.57 -9.24
CA LEU A 145 10.97 3.11 -9.19
C LEU A 145 11.24 2.53 -10.59
N LYS A 146 11.84 1.36 -10.58
CA LYS A 146 12.13 0.60 -11.80
C LYS A 146 11.53 -0.80 -11.69
N PRO A 147 11.08 -1.41 -12.79
CA PRO A 147 10.66 -2.81 -12.76
C PRO A 147 11.76 -3.71 -12.20
N GLN A 148 11.44 -4.47 -11.16
CA GLN A 148 12.35 -5.45 -10.55
C GLN A 148 12.12 -6.85 -11.14
N LYS A 149 10.84 -7.19 -11.36
CA LYS A 149 10.38 -8.44 -11.98
C LYS A 149 9.09 -8.18 -12.74
N VAL A 150 8.76 -9.04 -13.68
CA VAL A 150 7.53 -8.94 -14.47
C VAL A 150 6.75 -10.23 -14.33
N GLY A 151 5.49 -10.13 -13.90
CA GLY A 151 4.53 -11.23 -13.92
C GLY A 151 3.93 -11.36 -15.32
N MET A 152 3.86 -12.59 -15.82
CA MET A 152 3.33 -12.91 -17.15
C MET A 152 2.16 -13.88 -17.00
N GLU A 153 1.15 -13.77 -17.86
CA GLU A 153 0.04 -14.72 -17.91
C GLU A 153 -0.33 -15.06 -19.34
N VAL A 154 -0.99 -16.18 -19.51
CA VAL A 154 -1.77 -16.56 -20.71
C VAL A 154 -3.13 -17.05 -20.25
N ILE A 155 -4.20 -16.55 -20.88
CA ILE A 155 -5.57 -17.01 -20.63
C ILE A 155 -5.83 -18.20 -21.56
N LEU A 156 -6.26 -19.34 -21.00
CA LEU A 156 -6.51 -20.60 -21.71
C LEU A 156 -7.92 -20.69 -22.27
#